data_15e596f9dc4784078fc90cdb1641a5e9
#
_entry.id   15e596f9dc4784078fc90cdb1641a5e9
#
_cell.length_a   1.000
_cell.length_b   1.000
_cell.length_c   1.000
_cell.angle_alpha   90.00
_cell.angle_beta   90.00
_cell.angle_gamma   90.00
#
_symmetry.space_group_name_H-M   'P 1'
#
loop_
_entity.id
_entity.type
_entity.pdbx_description
1 polymer ?
#
loop_
_entity_poly.entity_id
_entity_poly.type
_entity_poly.pdbx_seq_one_letter_code
_entity_poly.pdbx_strand_id
1 'polypeptide(L)'
;MAHEKNHDYHILNPSLWPFLSALGAFILLFGSVLFMHGGSVFIAALGLVVVLYCMFAWWSDVVFESKDGDHTPVVQIGLRYGVIMFITSEVMFFLAWFWTFFKHALYPMEAVGGVWPPTGIETFDPWHLPLINTLILLCSGAAATWAHHAVAHENDRKGL
;
A
#
# COMPACT_ATOMS: atom_id res chain seq x y z
N MET A 1 -10.17 36.12 -3.27
CA MET A 1 -10.97 36.05 -4.49
C MET A 1 -11.01 34.58 -4.88
N ALA A 2 -12.19 33.95 -4.75
CA ALA A 2 -12.36 32.58 -5.23
C ALA A 2 -12.20 32.59 -6.75
N HIS A 3 -11.20 31.93 -7.27
CA HIS A 3 -11.07 31.71 -8.71
C HIS A 3 -12.29 30.86 -9.13
N GLU A 4 -13.17 31.45 -9.91
CA GLU A 4 -14.28 30.73 -10.51
C GLU A 4 -13.71 29.65 -11.41
N LYS A 5 -13.79 28.38 -10.96
CA LYS A 5 -13.26 27.24 -11.71
C LYS A 5 -14.12 27.03 -12.96
N ASN A 6 -13.54 27.16 -14.13
CA ASN A 6 -14.20 26.94 -15.42
C ASN A 6 -14.10 25.50 -15.93
N HIS A 7 -13.67 24.56 -15.08
CA HIS A 7 -13.50 23.15 -15.40
C HIS A 7 -13.72 22.28 -14.16
N ASP A 8 -14.09 21.02 -14.37
CA ASP A 8 -14.37 20.03 -13.32
C ASP A 8 -13.15 19.17 -12.93
N TYR A 9 -11.99 19.42 -13.52
CA TYR A 9 -10.78 18.65 -13.25
C TYR A 9 -10.08 19.12 -11.97
N HIS A 10 -9.38 18.20 -11.30
CA HIS A 10 -8.60 18.45 -10.10
C HIS A 10 -7.23 19.06 -10.46
N ILE A 11 -7.21 20.34 -10.75
CA ILE A 11 -5.99 21.10 -11.04
C ILE A 11 -5.74 22.03 -9.86
N LEU A 12 -4.80 21.63 -9.00
CA LEU A 12 -4.42 22.37 -7.80
C LEU A 12 -3.07 23.06 -7.97
N ASN A 13 -2.77 23.95 -7.04
CA ASN A 13 -1.47 24.57 -6.94
C ASN A 13 -0.37 23.52 -6.69
N PRO A 14 0.87 23.75 -7.17
CA PRO A 14 1.98 22.83 -6.90
C PRO A 14 2.18 22.59 -5.40
N SER A 15 2.28 21.32 -5.02
CA SER A 15 2.52 20.88 -3.65
C SER A 15 3.95 20.38 -3.47
N LEU A 16 4.51 20.55 -2.28
CA LEU A 16 5.83 20.03 -1.92
C LEU A 16 5.78 18.57 -1.45
N TRP A 17 4.60 18.02 -1.16
CA TRP A 17 4.46 16.67 -0.60
C TRP A 17 5.06 15.57 -1.47
N PRO A 18 4.87 15.54 -2.81
CA PRO A 18 5.49 14.52 -3.67
C PRO A 18 7.02 14.52 -3.58
N PHE A 19 7.64 15.72 -3.59
CA PHE A 19 9.09 15.85 -3.47
C PHE A 19 9.60 15.39 -2.10
N LEU A 20 8.97 15.86 -1.02
CA LEU A 20 9.37 15.50 0.35
C LEU A 20 9.16 14.01 0.62
N SER A 21 8.07 13.44 0.12
CA SER A 21 7.79 12.00 0.23
C SER A 21 8.83 11.16 -0.52
N ALA A 22 9.23 11.58 -1.72
CA ALA A 22 10.27 10.91 -2.49
C ALA A 22 11.64 10.98 -1.78
N LEU A 23 11.99 12.16 -1.24
CA LEU A 23 13.21 12.33 -0.46
C LEU A 23 13.19 11.47 0.82
N GLY A 24 12.07 11.48 1.55
CA GLY A 24 11.89 10.64 2.74
C GLY A 24 12.00 9.14 2.43
N ALA A 25 11.37 8.68 1.35
CA ALA A 25 11.47 7.31 0.89
C ALA A 25 12.92 6.93 0.48
N PHE A 26 13.62 7.83 -0.21
CA PHE A 26 15.03 7.62 -0.53
C PHE A 26 15.88 7.46 0.74
N ILE A 27 15.74 8.37 1.71
CA ILE A 27 16.49 8.30 2.98
C ILE A 27 16.16 7.01 3.73
N LEU A 28 14.88 6.60 3.77
CA LEU A 28 14.44 5.37 4.40
C LEU A 28 15.09 4.14 3.76
N LEU A 29 14.98 4.01 2.45
CA LEU A 29 15.48 2.83 1.73
C LEU A 29 17.01 2.78 1.74
N PHE A 30 17.68 3.90 1.48
CA PHE A 30 19.14 3.99 1.54
C PHE A 30 19.66 3.72 2.95
N GLY A 31 19.02 4.31 3.97
CA GLY A 31 19.35 4.06 5.38
C GLY A 31 19.14 2.60 5.78
N SER A 32 18.10 1.94 5.25
CA SER A 32 17.85 0.51 5.48
C SER A 32 18.96 -0.36 4.87
N VAL A 33 19.42 -0.03 3.66
CA VAL A 33 20.56 -0.72 3.03
C VAL A 33 21.82 -0.56 3.87
N LEU A 34 22.13 0.67 4.32
CA LEU A 34 23.28 0.91 5.19
C LEU A 34 23.17 0.11 6.50
N PHE A 35 22.00 0.08 7.12
CA PHE A 35 21.76 -0.70 8.33
C PHE A 35 22.02 -2.20 8.12
N MET A 36 21.55 -2.77 7.02
CA MET A 36 21.79 -4.19 6.67
C MET A 36 23.28 -4.52 6.47
N HIS A 37 24.10 -3.51 6.15
CA HIS A 37 25.56 -3.65 6.02
C HIS A 37 26.33 -3.26 7.29
N GLY A 38 25.66 -3.22 8.44
CA GLY A 38 26.27 -2.93 9.74
C GLY A 38 26.37 -1.44 10.09
N GLY A 39 25.73 -0.58 9.30
CA GLY A 39 25.63 0.86 9.57
C GLY A 39 24.57 1.20 10.63
N SER A 40 24.40 2.49 10.88
CA SER A 40 23.48 3.01 11.90
C SER A 40 22.02 2.95 11.44
N VAL A 41 21.12 2.51 12.33
CA VAL A 41 19.66 2.52 12.13
C VAL A 41 19.07 3.94 12.06
N PHE A 42 19.76 4.95 12.58
CA PHE A 42 19.23 6.31 12.70
C PHE A 42 18.85 6.94 11.36
N ILE A 43 19.58 6.63 10.28
CA ILE A 43 19.27 7.17 8.94
C ILE A 43 17.94 6.59 8.45
N ALA A 44 17.74 5.27 8.59
CA ALA A 44 16.48 4.64 8.24
C ALA A 44 15.31 5.15 9.10
N ALA A 45 15.53 5.29 10.40
CA ALA A 45 14.53 5.84 11.32
C ALA A 45 14.14 7.28 10.96
N LEU A 46 15.11 8.14 10.61
CA LEU A 46 14.85 9.49 10.13
C LEU A 46 13.99 9.48 8.87
N GLY A 47 14.34 8.65 7.88
CA GLY A 47 13.57 8.49 6.65
C GLY A 47 12.14 8.03 6.92
N LEU A 48 11.95 7.07 7.84
CA LEU A 48 10.64 6.60 8.26
C LEU A 48 9.78 7.73 8.86
N VAL A 49 10.35 8.52 9.76
CA VAL A 49 9.64 9.66 10.38
C VAL A 49 9.21 10.67 9.32
N VAL A 50 10.09 11.00 8.37
CA VAL A 50 9.76 11.92 7.27
C VAL A 50 8.64 11.37 6.40
N VAL A 51 8.68 10.08 6.03
CA VAL A 51 7.63 9.44 5.22
C VAL A 51 6.30 9.48 5.95
N LEU A 52 6.25 9.08 7.22
CA LEU A 52 5.03 9.09 8.02
C LEU A 52 4.44 10.49 8.18
N TYR A 53 5.29 11.50 8.40
CA TYR A 53 4.86 12.89 8.47
C TYR A 53 4.27 13.36 7.13
N CYS A 54 4.95 13.10 6.03
CA CYS A 54 4.47 13.46 4.69
C CYS A 54 3.15 12.76 4.35
N MET A 55 2.99 11.47 4.69
CA MET A 55 1.74 10.75 4.51
C MET A 55 0.60 11.43 5.28
N PHE A 56 0.79 11.70 6.55
CA PHE A 56 -0.24 12.34 7.36
C PHE A 56 -0.62 13.72 6.83
N ALA A 57 0.36 14.55 6.53
CA ALA A 57 0.15 15.91 6.04
C ALA A 57 -0.51 15.92 4.66
N TRP A 58 -0.03 15.10 3.73
CA TRP A 58 -0.61 15.02 2.38
C TRP A 58 -2.07 14.53 2.42
N TRP A 59 -2.35 13.48 3.20
CA TRP A 59 -3.73 13.00 3.31
C TRP A 59 -4.65 13.99 4.03
N SER A 60 -4.12 14.78 4.96
CA SER A 60 -4.88 15.88 5.55
C SER A 60 -5.26 16.94 4.52
N ASP A 61 -4.35 17.28 3.60
CA ASP A 61 -4.66 18.19 2.50
C ASP A 61 -5.74 17.60 1.57
N VAL A 62 -5.64 16.31 1.22
CA VAL A 62 -6.68 15.62 0.40
C VAL A 62 -8.05 15.66 1.06
N VAL A 63 -8.12 15.47 2.38
CA VAL A 63 -9.39 15.60 3.14
C VAL A 63 -9.91 17.03 3.11
N PHE A 64 -9.02 18.02 3.22
CA PHE A 64 -9.40 19.42 3.13
C PHE A 64 -9.94 19.78 1.74
N GLU A 65 -9.25 19.38 0.67
CA GLU A 65 -9.67 19.56 -0.72
C GLU A 65 -11.04 18.92 -0.99
N SER A 66 -11.31 17.75 -0.42
CA SER A 66 -12.61 17.10 -0.50
C SER A 66 -13.71 17.92 0.15
N LYS A 67 -13.44 18.55 1.31
CA LYS A 67 -14.39 19.40 2.01
C LYS A 67 -14.63 20.74 1.32
N ASP A 68 -13.62 21.24 0.63
CA ASP A 68 -13.68 22.51 -0.13
C ASP A 68 -14.41 22.36 -1.49
N GLY A 69 -14.80 21.13 -1.83
CA GLY A 69 -15.61 20.84 -3.03
C GLY A 69 -14.77 20.55 -4.28
N ASP A 70 -13.47 20.31 -4.14
CA ASP A 70 -12.58 20.00 -5.26
C ASP A 70 -12.78 18.58 -5.81
N HIS A 71 -13.47 17.71 -5.06
CA HIS A 71 -13.84 16.38 -5.52
C HIS A 71 -15.15 16.38 -6.32
N THR A 72 -15.09 16.97 -7.51
CA THR A 72 -16.19 17.00 -8.47
C THR A 72 -16.59 15.59 -8.92
N PRO A 73 -17.77 15.39 -9.56
CA PRO A 73 -18.17 14.09 -10.11
C PRO A 73 -17.13 13.48 -11.07
N VAL A 74 -16.45 14.30 -11.87
CA VAL A 74 -15.37 13.86 -12.77
C VAL A 74 -14.18 13.32 -11.98
N VAL A 75 -13.77 14.02 -10.92
CA VAL A 75 -12.69 13.61 -10.02
C VAL A 75 -13.05 12.29 -9.30
N GLN A 76 -14.29 12.15 -8.84
CA GLN A 76 -14.75 10.92 -8.18
C GLN A 76 -14.70 9.70 -9.12
N ILE A 77 -15.04 9.87 -10.40
CA ILE A 77 -14.88 8.82 -11.41
C ILE A 77 -13.39 8.46 -11.56
N GLY A 78 -12.50 9.46 -11.64
CA GLY A 78 -11.06 9.25 -11.71
C GLY A 78 -10.52 8.48 -10.51
N LEU A 79 -10.94 8.81 -9.30
CA LEU A 79 -10.56 8.10 -8.07
C LEU A 79 -11.02 6.63 -8.08
N ARG A 80 -12.25 6.36 -8.55
CA ARG A 80 -12.75 4.97 -8.69
C ARG A 80 -11.92 4.16 -9.68
N TYR A 81 -11.58 4.72 -10.84
CA TYR A 81 -10.68 4.06 -11.78
C TYR A 81 -9.29 3.83 -11.18
N GLY A 82 -8.76 4.79 -10.43
CA GLY A 82 -7.50 4.65 -9.72
C GLY A 82 -7.51 3.47 -8.75
N VAL A 83 -8.56 3.31 -7.97
CA VAL A 83 -8.72 2.15 -7.05
C VAL A 83 -8.83 0.83 -7.82
N ILE A 84 -9.59 0.78 -8.93
CA ILE A 84 -9.69 -0.42 -9.77
C ILE A 84 -8.33 -0.80 -10.34
N MET A 85 -7.56 0.16 -10.84
CA MET A 85 -6.21 -0.09 -11.36
C MET A 85 -5.26 -0.55 -10.26
N PHE A 86 -5.35 0.03 -9.07
CA PHE A 86 -4.57 -0.42 -7.91
C PHE A 86 -4.88 -1.88 -7.56
N ILE A 87 -6.16 -2.24 -7.42
CA ILE A 87 -6.58 -3.63 -7.15
C ILE A 87 -6.10 -4.56 -8.27
N THR A 88 -6.18 -4.12 -9.52
CA THR A 88 -5.69 -4.92 -10.66
C THR A 88 -4.18 -5.17 -10.55
N SER A 89 -3.39 -4.17 -10.12
CA SER A 89 -1.96 -4.33 -9.91
C SER A 89 -1.65 -5.36 -8.81
N GLU A 90 -2.42 -5.36 -7.72
CA GLU A 90 -2.29 -6.35 -6.65
C GLU A 90 -2.63 -7.77 -7.12
N VAL A 91 -3.69 -7.92 -7.92
CA VAL A 91 -4.03 -9.22 -8.56
C VAL A 91 -2.88 -9.71 -9.44
N MET A 92 -2.28 -8.84 -10.25
CA MET A 92 -1.14 -9.20 -11.09
C MET A 92 0.11 -9.56 -10.28
N PHE A 93 0.34 -8.88 -9.15
CA PHE A 93 1.41 -9.22 -8.21
C PHE A 93 1.24 -10.66 -7.67
N PHE A 94 0.05 -11.01 -7.18
CA PHE A 94 -0.23 -12.37 -6.72
C PHE A 94 -0.14 -13.40 -7.84
N LEU A 95 -0.63 -13.07 -9.03
CA LEU A 95 -0.56 -13.96 -10.19
C LEU A 95 0.89 -14.29 -10.55
N ALA A 96 1.80 -13.31 -10.51
CA ALA A 96 3.21 -13.52 -10.76
C ALA A 96 3.86 -14.47 -9.73
N TRP A 97 3.53 -14.31 -8.43
CA TRP A 97 4.02 -15.18 -7.38
C TRP A 97 3.47 -16.59 -7.47
N PHE A 98 2.18 -16.77 -7.71
CA PHE A 98 1.58 -18.09 -7.91
C PHE A 98 2.11 -18.76 -9.16
N TRP A 99 2.27 -18.03 -10.25
CA TRP A 99 2.89 -18.55 -11.46
C TRP A 99 4.31 -19.09 -11.18
N THR A 100 5.14 -18.31 -10.51
CA THR A 100 6.50 -18.68 -10.17
C THR A 100 6.53 -19.91 -9.27
N PHE A 101 5.68 -19.94 -8.23
CA PHE A 101 5.56 -21.07 -7.33
C PHE A 101 5.17 -22.35 -8.07
N PHE A 102 4.07 -22.35 -8.82
CA PHE A 102 3.60 -23.54 -9.52
C PHE A 102 4.54 -23.98 -10.63
N LYS A 103 5.18 -23.04 -11.33
CA LYS A 103 6.20 -23.36 -12.32
C LYS A 103 7.33 -24.19 -11.70
N HIS A 104 7.87 -23.79 -10.54
CA HIS A 104 8.95 -24.50 -9.89
C HIS A 104 8.49 -25.79 -9.17
N ALA A 105 7.26 -25.80 -8.68
CA ALA A 105 6.70 -27.00 -8.07
C ALA A 105 6.42 -28.11 -9.08
N LEU A 106 5.95 -27.77 -10.29
CA LEU A 106 5.63 -28.74 -11.34
C LEU A 106 6.84 -29.10 -12.22
N TYR A 107 7.77 -28.13 -12.37
CA TYR A 107 8.96 -28.27 -13.20
C TYR A 107 10.19 -27.81 -12.40
N PRO A 108 10.69 -28.62 -11.41
CA PRO A 108 11.85 -28.28 -10.62
C PRO A 108 13.07 -28.07 -11.50
N MET A 109 13.80 -26.97 -11.26
CA MET A 109 15.01 -26.65 -12.02
C MET A 109 16.20 -27.45 -11.48
N GLU A 110 17.09 -27.95 -12.36
CA GLU A 110 18.32 -28.67 -11.98
C GLU A 110 19.24 -27.82 -11.10
N ALA A 111 19.24 -26.47 -11.30
CA ALA A 111 20.02 -25.54 -10.52
C ALA A 111 19.68 -25.53 -9.00
N VAL A 112 18.47 -25.99 -8.62
CA VAL A 112 18.00 -26.07 -7.23
C VAL A 112 17.85 -27.53 -6.76
N GLY A 113 18.46 -28.48 -7.46
CA GLY A 113 18.51 -29.90 -7.09
C GLY A 113 17.46 -30.79 -7.77
N GLY A 114 16.64 -30.26 -8.72
CA GLY A 114 15.68 -31.04 -9.51
C GLY A 114 14.50 -31.59 -8.73
N VAL A 115 14.32 -31.17 -7.48
CA VAL A 115 13.24 -31.60 -6.58
C VAL A 115 12.52 -30.41 -5.98
N TRP A 116 11.24 -30.60 -5.56
CA TRP A 116 10.46 -29.61 -4.87
C TRP A 116 9.89 -30.19 -3.56
N PRO A 117 9.98 -29.48 -2.40
CA PRO A 117 10.77 -28.25 -2.20
C PRO A 117 12.28 -28.49 -2.36
N PRO A 118 13.08 -27.44 -2.68
CA PRO A 118 14.53 -27.57 -2.84
C PRO A 118 15.19 -28.17 -1.61
N THR A 119 16.26 -28.95 -1.82
CA THR A 119 17.01 -29.60 -0.74
C THR A 119 17.57 -28.54 0.23
N GLY A 120 17.35 -28.74 1.53
CA GLY A 120 17.80 -27.82 2.57
C GLY A 120 16.80 -26.73 2.96
N ILE A 121 15.60 -26.70 2.35
CA ILE A 121 14.51 -25.84 2.77
C ILE A 121 13.51 -26.64 3.59
N GLU A 122 13.34 -26.24 4.86
CA GLU A 122 12.28 -26.74 5.70
C GLU A 122 10.99 -25.92 5.46
N THR A 123 9.90 -26.58 5.10
CA THR A 123 8.61 -25.94 4.89
C THR A 123 7.92 -25.67 6.21
N PHE A 124 7.24 -24.53 6.33
CA PHE A 124 6.45 -24.22 7.52
C PHE A 124 5.27 -25.19 7.65
N ASP A 125 4.97 -25.58 8.90
CA ASP A 125 3.74 -26.32 9.20
C ASP A 125 2.53 -25.40 8.94
N PRO A 126 1.61 -25.77 8.03
CA PRO A 126 0.44 -24.96 7.70
C PRO A 126 -0.47 -24.63 8.88
N TRP A 127 -0.49 -25.51 9.91
CA TRP A 127 -1.38 -25.40 11.06
C TRP A 127 -0.89 -24.46 12.18
N HIS A 128 0.35 -23.95 12.06
CA HIS A 128 0.90 -23.00 13.03
C HIS A 128 0.80 -21.56 12.52
N LEU A 129 1.94 -20.92 12.27
CA LEU A 129 2.03 -19.51 11.89
C LEU A 129 1.22 -19.16 10.63
N PRO A 130 1.20 -19.97 9.56
CA PRO A 130 0.41 -19.69 8.37
C PRO A 130 -1.10 -19.63 8.63
N LEU A 131 -1.63 -20.50 9.51
CA LEU A 131 -3.03 -20.47 9.92
C LEU A 131 -3.36 -19.19 10.68
N ILE A 132 -2.53 -18.80 11.63
CA ILE A 132 -2.70 -17.55 12.40
C ILE A 132 -2.72 -16.35 11.48
N ASN A 133 -1.79 -16.27 10.52
CA ASN A 133 -1.74 -15.20 9.54
C ASN A 133 -3.02 -15.15 8.68
N THR A 134 -3.54 -16.30 8.29
CA THR A 134 -4.81 -16.39 7.55
C THR A 134 -6.00 -15.88 8.38
N LEU A 135 -6.07 -16.24 9.66
CA LEU A 135 -7.11 -15.73 10.56
C LEU A 135 -7.03 -14.21 10.74
N ILE A 136 -5.83 -13.66 10.91
CA ILE A 136 -5.60 -12.21 11.01
C ILE A 136 -6.07 -11.53 9.71
N LEU A 137 -5.75 -12.10 8.55
CA LEU A 137 -6.17 -11.56 7.25
C LEU A 137 -7.69 -11.56 7.09
N LEU A 138 -8.36 -12.63 7.50
CA LEU A 138 -9.83 -12.71 7.48
C LEU A 138 -10.46 -11.67 8.42
N CYS A 139 -9.91 -11.51 9.62
CA CYS A 139 -10.36 -10.47 10.57
C CYS A 139 -10.16 -9.07 10.01
N SER A 140 -9.02 -8.82 9.34
CA SER A 140 -8.74 -7.55 8.65
C SER A 140 -9.76 -7.27 7.56
N GLY A 141 -10.14 -8.26 6.74
CA GLY A 141 -11.17 -8.12 5.73
C GLY A 141 -12.55 -7.80 6.32
N ALA A 142 -12.92 -8.46 7.43
CA ALA A 142 -14.17 -8.16 8.13
C ALA A 142 -14.17 -6.74 8.71
N ALA A 143 -13.07 -6.31 9.33
CA ALA A 143 -12.92 -4.96 9.87
C ALA A 143 -12.97 -3.89 8.77
N ALA A 144 -12.32 -4.11 7.63
CA ALA A 144 -12.36 -3.21 6.49
C ALA A 144 -13.77 -3.08 5.91
N THR A 145 -14.52 -4.19 5.83
CA THR A 145 -15.93 -4.18 5.39
C THR A 145 -16.80 -3.38 6.35
N TRP A 146 -16.61 -3.56 7.65
CA TRP A 146 -17.35 -2.80 8.68
C TRP A 146 -17.01 -1.31 8.60
N ALA A 147 -15.75 -0.94 8.53
CA ALA A 147 -15.32 0.45 8.38
C ALA A 147 -15.91 1.10 7.11
N HIS A 148 -15.89 0.39 5.98
CA HIS A 148 -16.50 0.87 4.74
C HIS A 148 -18.01 1.12 4.90
N HIS A 149 -18.73 0.21 5.54
CA HIS A 149 -20.16 0.38 5.79
C HIS A 149 -20.44 1.58 6.70
N ALA A 150 -19.66 1.77 7.76
CA ALA A 150 -19.79 2.90 8.68
C ALA A 150 -19.52 4.25 8.00
N VAL A 151 -18.55 4.32 7.09
CA VAL A 151 -18.26 5.54 6.33
C VAL A 151 -19.31 5.82 5.27
N ALA A 152 -19.87 4.79 4.63
CA ALA A 152 -20.91 4.95 3.60
C ALA A 152 -22.26 5.42 4.17
N HIS A 153 -22.54 5.11 5.44
CA HIS A 153 -23.76 5.55 6.15
C HIS A 153 -23.41 6.66 7.12
N GLU A 154 -23.62 7.92 6.74
CA GLU A 154 -23.21 9.13 7.46
C GLU A 154 -23.61 9.18 8.96
N ASN A 155 -24.57 8.38 9.38
CA ASN A 155 -25.08 8.35 10.75
C ASN A 155 -24.31 7.41 11.71
N ASP A 156 -23.41 6.56 11.21
CA ASP A 156 -22.75 5.53 12.03
C ASP A 156 -21.27 5.84 12.32
N ARG A 157 -20.91 7.12 12.47
CA ARG A 157 -19.57 7.54 12.93
C ARG A 157 -19.15 6.96 14.29
N LYS A 158 -20.02 6.21 14.96
CA LYS A 158 -19.74 5.57 16.26
C LYS A 158 -19.03 4.22 16.15
N GLY A 159 -18.81 3.72 14.95
CA GLY A 159 -18.13 2.45 14.67
C GLY A 159 -16.67 2.59 14.20
N LEU A 160 -16.14 3.78 14.15
CA LEU A 160 -14.73 4.09 13.87
C LEU A 160 -14.02 4.41 15.18
#